data_5107f76a69613dd5ba83f1c2a92555c6
#
_entry.id   5107f76a69613dd5ba83f1c2a92555c6
#
_cell.length_a   1.000
_cell.length_b   1.000
_cell.length_c   1.000
_cell.angle_alpha   90.00
_cell.angle_beta   90.00
_cell.angle_gamma   90.00
#
_symmetry.space_group_name_H-M   'P 1'
#
loop_
_entity.id
_entity.type
_entity.pdbx_description
1 polymer ?
#
loop_
_entity_poly.entity_id
_entity_poly.type
_entity_poly.pdbx_seq_one_letter_code
_entity_poly.pdbx_strand_id
1 'polypeptide(L)'
;MKVLVVDDSKAMRMIVIRTLKQSGIANLTTVEANNGLEGLAMVAEHKPHAICCDWNMPEMKGIDFLRKLRADGNEVLFGFVTSECSAEVKKEAEDAGAAFFIVKPFTPNAFEAALTPVLAH
;
A
#
# COMPACT_ATOMS: atom_id res chain seq x y z
N MET A 1 -3.75 7.33 -12.56
CA MET A 1 -3.03 6.75 -11.38
C MET A 1 -3.80 5.53 -10.89
N LYS A 2 -3.17 4.39 -10.86
CA LYS A 2 -3.78 3.16 -10.35
C LYS A 2 -3.11 2.77 -9.03
N VAL A 3 -3.90 2.60 -7.97
CA VAL A 3 -3.42 2.25 -6.63
C VAL A 3 -4.03 0.90 -6.21
N LEU A 4 -3.19 -0.02 -5.80
CA LEU A 4 -3.62 -1.30 -5.23
C LEU A 4 -3.73 -1.14 -3.71
N VAL A 5 -4.88 -1.50 -3.17
CA VAL A 5 -5.14 -1.46 -1.72
C VAL A 5 -5.24 -2.91 -1.22
N VAL A 6 -4.35 -3.29 -0.33
CA VAL A 6 -4.25 -4.66 0.19
C VAL A 6 -4.52 -4.66 1.70
N ASP A 7 -5.61 -5.29 2.10
CA ASP A 7 -6.01 -5.42 3.50
C ASP A 7 -7.03 -6.56 3.56
N ASP A 8 -6.97 -7.41 4.58
CA ASP A 8 -7.89 -8.52 4.73
C ASP A 8 -9.29 -8.08 5.15
N SER A 9 -9.44 -6.84 5.62
CA SER A 9 -10.72 -6.26 6.00
C SER A 9 -11.31 -5.46 4.83
N LYS A 10 -12.43 -5.92 4.28
CA LYS A 10 -13.13 -5.19 3.22
C LYS A 10 -13.55 -3.79 3.68
N ALA A 11 -14.02 -3.68 4.93
CA ALA A 11 -14.42 -2.39 5.49
C ALA A 11 -13.23 -1.42 5.53
N MET A 12 -12.06 -1.90 5.91
CA MET A 12 -10.85 -1.07 5.96
C MET A 12 -10.40 -0.66 4.56
N ARG A 13 -10.46 -1.59 3.58
CA ARG A 13 -10.16 -1.22 2.19
C ARG A 13 -11.05 -0.10 1.70
N MET A 14 -12.34 -0.16 2.03
CA MET A 14 -13.29 0.90 1.65
C MET A 14 -12.92 2.25 2.27
N ILE A 15 -12.48 2.25 3.52
CA ILE A 15 -12.05 3.47 4.20
C ILE A 15 -10.80 4.04 3.54
N VAL A 16 -9.83 3.21 3.25
CA VAL A 16 -8.60 3.63 2.58
C VAL A 16 -8.91 4.22 1.20
N ILE A 17 -9.73 3.52 0.42
CA ILE A 17 -10.12 3.98 -0.92
C ILE A 17 -10.85 5.31 -0.86
N ARG A 18 -11.78 5.47 0.09
CA ARG A 18 -12.50 6.73 0.27
C ARG A 18 -11.53 7.86 0.60
N THR A 19 -10.59 7.60 1.50
CA THR A 19 -9.60 8.59 1.91
C THR A 19 -8.69 8.98 0.73
N LEU A 20 -8.27 7.99 -0.07
CA LEU A 20 -7.52 8.25 -1.30
C LEU A 20 -8.29 9.16 -2.26
N LYS A 21 -9.58 8.91 -2.43
CA LYS A 21 -10.43 9.74 -3.30
C LYS A 21 -10.55 11.17 -2.78
N GLN A 22 -10.54 11.33 -1.46
CA GLN A 22 -10.61 12.65 -0.82
C GLN A 22 -9.27 13.39 -0.86
N SER A 23 -8.18 12.72 -1.21
CA SER A 23 -6.85 13.32 -1.23
C SER A 23 -6.63 14.28 -2.39
N GLY A 24 -7.54 14.32 -3.36
CA GLY A 24 -7.41 15.21 -4.50
C GLY A 24 -6.58 14.64 -5.64
N ILE A 25 -6.20 13.37 -5.58
CA ILE A 25 -5.45 12.72 -6.66
C ILE A 25 -6.33 12.60 -7.91
N ALA A 26 -5.87 13.17 -9.01
CA ALA A 26 -6.63 13.18 -10.27
C ALA A 26 -6.59 11.80 -10.94
N ASN A 27 -7.71 11.42 -11.57
CA ASN A 27 -7.82 10.20 -12.38
C ASN A 27 -7.45 8.94 -11.61
N LEU A 28 -7.82 8.89 -10.33
CA LEU A 28 -7.52 7.77 -9.46
C LEU A 28 -8.37 6.55 -9.81
N THR A 29 -7.71 5.43 -10.04
CA THR A 29 -8.34 4.11 -10.17
C THR A 29 -7.78 3.23 -9.05
N THR A 30 -8.65 2.46 -8.40
CA THR A 30 -8.21 1.56 -7.32
C THR A 30 -8.51 0.11 -7.66
N VAL A 31 -7.61 -0.78 -7.23
CA VAL A 31 -7.83 -2.22 -7.26
C VAL A 31 -7.59 -2.75 -5.86
N GLU A 32 -8.14 -3.91 -5.53
CA GLU A 32 -8.13 -4.44 -4.17
C GLU A 32 -7.61 -5.87 -4.11
N ALA A 33 -7.02 -6.22 -2.98
CA ALA A 33 -6.63 -7.59 -2.67
C ALA A 33 -6.83 -7.84 -1.17
N ASN A 34 -7.13 -9.09 -0.80
CA ASN A 34 -7.39 -9.48 0.58
C ASN A 34 -6.11 -9.85 1.35
N ASN A 35 -5.04 -10.16 0.66
CA ASN A 35 -3.78 -10.59 1.27
C ASN A 35 -2.64 -10.45 0.26
N GLY A 36 -1.43 -10.79 0.69
CA GLY A 36 -0.25 -10.67 -0.16
C GLY A 36 -0.26 -11.57 -1.38
N LEU A 37 -0.83 -12.79 -1.26
CA LEU A 37 -0.90 -13.70 -2.41
C LEU A 37 -1.79 -13.15 -3.52
N GLU A 38 -2.97 -12.65 -3.15
CA GLU A 38 -3.84 -11.96 -4.11
C GLU A 38 -3.19 -10.70 -4.63
N GLY A 39 -2.45 -10.00 -3.75
CA GLY A 39 -1.71 -8.80 -4.13
C GLY A 39 -0.71 -9.07 -5.24
N LEU A 40 0.04 -10.17 -5.16
CA LEU A 40 0.97 -10.55 -6.21
C LEU A 40 0.27 -10.73 -7.56
N ALA A 41 -0.89 -11.40 -7.55
CA ALA A 41 -1.67 -11.60 -8.77
C ALA A 41 -2.17 -10.27 -9.33
N MET A 42 -2.63 -9.37 -8.46
CA MET A 42 -3.14 -8.06 -8.88
C MET A 42 -2.03 -7.17 -9.43
N VAL A 43 -0.83 -7.24 -8.86
CA VAL A 43 0.33 -6.51 -9.39
C VAL A 43 0.67 -6.98 -10.80
N ALA A 44 0.67 -8.30 -11.02
CA ALA A 44 0.97 -8.86 -12.33
C ALA A 44 -0.08 -8.46 -13.38
N GLU A 45 -1.36 -8.46 -13.00
CA GLU A 45 -2.47 -8.17 -13.90
C GLU A 45 -2.64 -6.68 -14.18
N HIS A 46 -2.60 -5.85 -13.14
CA HIS A 46 -2.96 -4.44 -13.23
C HIS A 46 -1.78 -3.48 -13.27
N LYS A 47 -0.61 -3.93 -12.87
CA LYS A 47 0.62 -3.09 -12.83
C LYS A 47 0.37 -1.73 -12.19
N PRO A 48 -0.04 -1.70 -10.90
CA PRO A 48 -0.37 -0.43 -10.25
C PRO A 48 0.85 0.48 -10.14
N HIS A 49 0.58 1.77 -10.00
CA HIS A 49 1.63 2.78 -9.80
C HIS A 49 2.07 2.83 -8.34
N ALA A 50 1.19 2.45 -7.42
CA ALA A 50 1.47 2.45 -5.99
C ALA A 50 0.67 1.37 -5.29
N ILE A 51 1.18 0.91 -4.14
CA ILE A 51 0.51 -0.08 -3.29
C ILE A 51 0.40 0.47 -1.87
N CYS A 52 -0.81 0.41 -1.31
CA CYS A 52 -1.08 0.69 0.09
C CYS A 52 -1.46 -0.64 0.74
N CYS A 53 -0.68 -1.10 1.70
CA CYS A 53 -0.81 -2.45 2.24
C CYS A 53 -0.83 -2.45 3.77
N ASP A 54 -1.71 -3.26 4.37
CA ASP A 54 -1.69 -3.48 5.81
C ASP A 54 -0.49 -4.36 6.19
N TRP A 55 -0.09 -4.29 7.44
CA TRP A 55 1.04 -5.06 7.98
C TRP A 55 0.64 -6.51 8.25
N ASN A 56 -0.47 -6.71 8.96
CA ASN A 56 -0.94 -8.04 9.37
C ASN A 56 -2.07 -8.54 8.48
N MET A 57 -1.84 -9.64 7.77
CA MET A 57 -2.83 -10.27 6.91
C MET A 57 -2.65 -11.78 6.95
N PRO A 58 -3.72 -12.56 6.73
CA PRO A 58 -3.59 -14.01 6.61
C PRO A 58 -2.90 -14.39 5.30
N GLU A 59 -2.49 -15.61 5.18
CA GLU A 59 -1.85 -16.22 4.00
C GLU A 59 -0.45 -15.67 3.74
N MET A 60 -0.32 -14.36 3.51
CA MET A 60 0.97 -13.70 3.31
C MET A 60 0.91 -12.31 3.95
N LYS A 61 1.81 -12.05 4.89
CA LYS A 61 1.91 -10.74 5.55
C LYS A 61 2.39 -9.67 4.58
N GLY A 62 2.08 -8.41 4.91
CA GLY A 62 2.47 -7.28 4.07
C GLY A 62 3.98 -7.20 3.85
N ILE A 63 4.79 -7.48 4.89
CA ILE A 63 6.24 -7.42 4.75
C ILE A 63 6.76 -8.50 3.81
N ASP A 64 6.17 -9.70 3.82
CA ASP A 64 6.57 -10.78 2.94
C ASP A 64 6.16 -10.49 1.50
N PHE A 65 5.01 -9.87 1.30
CA PHE A 65 4.57 -9.40 0.00
C PHE A 65 5.56 -8.38 -0.58
N LEU A 66 5.95 -7.39 0.21
CA LEU A 66 6.93 -6.39 -0.20
C LEU A 66 8.27 -7.04 -0.57
N ARG A 67 8.77 -7.92 0.29
CA ARG A 67 10.04 -8.62 0.04
C ARG A 67 9.99 -9.43 -1.25
N LYS A 68 8.87 -10.09 -1.52
CA LYS A 68 8.70 -10.87 -2.74
C LYS A 68 8.74 -9.99 -3.98
N LEU A 69 8.05 -8.83 -3.95
CA LEU A 69 8.07 -7.88 -5.05
C LEU A 69 9.49 -7.39 -5.32
N ARG A 70 10.24 -7.03 -4.29
CA ARG A 70 11.61 -6.54 -4.44
C ARG A 70 12.55 -7.64 -4.94
N ALA A 71 12.37 -8.87 -4.47
CA ALA A 71 13.15 -10.02 -4.94
C ALA A 71 12.91 -10.31 -6.43
N ASP A 72 11.69 -10.04 -6.91
CA ASP A 72 11.33 -10.21 -8.31
C ASP A 72 11.76 -9.01 -9.18
N GLY A 73 12.44 -8.03 -8.60
CA GLY A 73 12.90 -6.85 -9.32
C GLY A 73 11.84 -5.77 -9.52
N ASN A 74 10.68 -5.91 -8.88
CA ASN A 74 9.61 -4.93 -8.99
C ASN A 74 9.82 -3.83 -7.94
N GLU A 75 9.99 -2.59 -8.40
CA GLU A 75 10.26 -1.43 -7.55
C GLU A 75 9.06 -0.50 -7.42
N VAL A 76 7.86 -1.03 -7.59
CA VAL A 76 6.63 -0.25 -7.44
C VAL A 76 6.62 0.50 -6.10
N LEU A 77 6.09 1.72 -6.09
CA LEU A 77 5.96 2.51 -4.86
C LEU A 77 5.07 1.73 -3.89
N PHE A 78 5.63 1.37 -2.74
CA PHE A 78 4.95 0.52 -1.76
C PHE A 78 5.01 1.20 -0.40
N GLY A 79 3.89 1.25 0.30
CA GLY A 79 3.86 1.73 1.66
C GLY A 79 2.85 0.97 2.50
N PHE A 80 3.04 1.05 3.81
CA PHE A 80 2.15 0.42 4.77
C PHE A 80 1.12 1.40 5.30
N VAL A 81 -0.09 0.93 5.49
CA VAL A 81 -1.18 1.66 6.12
C VAL A 81 -1.70 0.75 7.24
N THR A 82 -1.29 1.02 8.47
CA THR A 82 -1.51 0.06 9.57
C THR A 82 -1.61 0.76 10.92
N SER A 83 -2.14 0.04 11.91
CA SER A 83 -2.14 0.51 13.30
C SER A 83 -0.86 0.11 14.04
N GLU A 84 -0.03 -0.75 13.45
CA GLU A 84 1.28 -1.10 14.00
C GLU A 84 2.22 0.08 13.83
N CYS A 85 2.74 0.62 14.94
CA CYS A 85 3.52 1.86 14.87
C CYS A 85 4.84 1.83 15.65
N SER A 86 5.32 0.64 16.00
CA SER A 86 6.60 0.54 16.71
C SER A 86 7.76 0.97 15.80
N ALA A 87 8.83 1.47 16.42
CA ALA A 87 10.04 1.83 15.67
C ALA A 87 10.66 0.63 14.96
N GLU A 88 10.54 -0.54 15.55
CA GLU A 88 11.05 -1.79 14.97
C GLU A 88 10.31 -2.16 13.68
N VAL A 89 8.98 -2.05 13.68
CA VAL A 89 8.15 -2.31 12.51
C VAL A 89 8.47 -1.33 11.39
N LYS A 90 8.59 -0.05 11.71
CA LYS A 90 8.93 0.98 10.73
C LYS A 90 10.30 0.73 10.10
N LYS A 91 11.27 0.34 10.93
CA LYS A 91 12.61 0.06 10.43
C LYS A 91 12.61 -1.17 9.53
N GLU A 92 11.89 -2.21 9.91
CA GLU A 92 11.76 -3.42 9.09
C GLU A 92 11.13 -3.09 7.73
N ALA A 93 10.10 -2.24 7.72
CA ALA A 93 9.45 -1.80 6.50
C ALA A 93 10.43 -1.04 5.58
N GLU A 94 11.15 -0.08 6.15
CA GLU A 94 12.14 0.70 5.40
C GLU A 94 13.24 -0.18 4.82
N ASP A 95 13.78 -1.10 5.63
CA ASP A 95 14.85 -2.01 5.22
C ASP A 95 14.38 -2.94 4.08
N ALA A 96 13.11 -3.26 4.03
CA ALA A 96 12.52 -4.09 2.97
C ALA A 96 12.20 -3.29 1.70
N GLY A 97 12.29 -1.95 1.75
CA GLY A 97 12.07 -1.12 0.59
C GLY A 97 10.73 -0.40 0.55
N ALA A 98 10.05 -0.22 1.69
CA ALA A 98 8.84 0.59 1.77
C ALA A 98 9.19 2.07 1.64
N ALA A 99 8.40 2.80 0.85
CA ALA A 99 8.62 4.21 0.61
C ALA A 99 7.88 5.09 1.62
N PHE A 100 6.80 4.59 2.21
CA PHE A 100 6.04 5.34 3.20
C PHE A 100 5.41 4.41 4.23
N PHE A 101 5.01 5.01 5.35
CA PHE A 101 4.38 4.30 6.46
C PHE A 101 3.32 5.21 7.06
N ILE A 102 2.06 4.86 6.88
CA ILE A 102 0.93 5.65 7.38
C ILE A 102 0.28 4.89 8.54
N VAL A 103 0.17 5.58 9.69
CA VAL A 103 -0.41 4.99 10.91
C VAL A 103 -1.88 5.38 11.01
N LYS A 104 -2.75 4.41 11.28
CA LYS A 104 -4.18 4.65 11.54
C LYS A 104 -4.34 5.32 12.92
N PRO A 105 -5.25 6.30 13.07
CA PRO A 105 -6.09 6.91 12.04
C PRO A 105 -5.30 7.85 11.13
N PHE A 106 -5.74 7.96 9.87
CA PHE A 106 -5.02 8.72 8.85
C PHE A 106 -5.91 9.80 8.22
N THR A 107 -5.28 10.73 7.49
CA THR A 107 -5.98 11.83 6.81
C THR A 107 -5.74 11.76 5.30
N PRO A 108 -6.59 12.41 4.48
CA PRO A 108 -6.34 12.49 3.04
C PRO A 108 -4.98 13.09 2.70
N ASN A 109 -4.51 14.07 3.47
CA ASN A 109 -3.21 14.71 3.25
C ASN A 109 -2.04 13.71 3.39
N ALA A 110 -2.17 12.73 4.28
CA ALA A 110 -1.14 11.72 4.47
C ALA A 110 -0.93 10.90 3.18
N PHE A 111 -2.02 10.56 2.50
CA PHE A 111 -1.95 9.81 1.23
C PHE A 111 -1.43 10.68 0.10
N GLU A 112 -1.86 11.93 0.01
CA GLU A 112 -1.35 12.84 -1.00
C GLU A 112 0.17 12.98 -0.90
N ALA A 113 0.68 13.24 0.31
CA ALA A 113 2.11 13.37 0.55
C ALA A 113 2.86 12.07 0.23
N ALA A 114 2.32 10.92 0.63
CA ALA A 114 2.95 9.62 0.42
C ALA A 114 3.05 9.25 -1.07
N LEU A 115 2.06 9.64 -1.87
CA LEU A 115 2.00 9.31 -3.29
C LEU A 115 2.63 10.36 -4.20
N THR A 116 3.13 11.46 -3.64
CA THR A 116 3.76 12.53 -4.40
C THR A 116 4.80 12.04 -5.42
N PRO A 117 5.68 11.06 -5.10
CA PRO A 117 6.67 10.60 -6.06
C PRO A 117 6.09 10.09 -7.39
N VAL A 118 4.89 9.49 -7.37
CA VAL A 118 4.24 9.01 -8.60
C VAL A 118 3.27 10.02 -9.20
N LEU A 119 2.86 11.03 -8.41
CA LEU A 119 2.02 12.12 -8.89
C LEU A 119 2.80 13.14 -9.72
N ALA A 120 4.11 13.18 -9.53
CA ALA A 120 4.98 14.14 -10.19
C ALA A 120 5.21 13.85 -11.68
N HIS A 121 4.64 12.76 -12.17
CA HIS A 121 4.81 12.33 -13.56
C HIS A 121 3.56 12.56 -14.41
#